data_2de89117ad27fa6b501d3e576cce0eef
#
_entry.id   2de89117ad27fa6b501d3e576cce0eef
#
_cell.length_a   1.000
_cell.length_b   1.000
_cell.length_c   1.000
_cell.angle_alpha   90.00
_cell.angle_beta   90.00
_cell.angle_gamma   90.00
#
_symmetry.space_group_name_H-M   'P 1'
#
loop_
_entity.id
_entity.type
_entity.pdbx_description
1 polymer ?
#
loop_
_entity_poly.entity_id
_entity_poly.type
_entity_poly.pdbx_seq_one_letter_code
_entity_poly.pdbx_strand_id
1 'polypeptide(L)'
;KITNTRIAGVISNNQNAYALTRAEENGIAAQCISPKQFSDRTEFNRALLDVVDAMEPDLIVLAGFLVVIPPEMIRKYEHRIINIHPSLIPSFCGTGYYGLKVHEAALARGVKVVGATVHFVSAELIQDRSSCRKRWKYRMEILRRYFSDV
;
A
#
# COMPACT_ATOMS: atom_id res chain seq x y z
N LYS A 1 9.01 -1.72 19.10
CA LYS A 1 8.82 -0.26 18.90
C LYS A 1 9.92 0.23 17.97
N ILE A 2 9.56 0.85 16.83
CA ILE A 2 10.54 1.44 15.91
C ILE A 2 10.94 2.79 16.53
N THR A 3 12.19 2.94 16.96
CA THR A 3 12.64 4.09 17.75
C THR A 3 13.23 5.23 16.91
N ASN A 4 13.65 4.95 15.67
CA ASN A 4 14.34 5.90 14.80
C ASN A 4 13.46 6.37 13.63
N THR A 5 12.13 6.32 13.79
CA THR A 5 11.19 6.64 12.73
C THR A 5 10.07 7.51 13.28
N ARG A 6 9.70 8.53 12.52
CA ARG A 6 8.54 9.38 12.77
C ARG A 6 7.52 9.19 11.63
N ILE A 7 6.25 9.06 11.96
CA ILE A 7 5.18 9.08 10.95
C ILE A 7 4.93 10.54 10.59
N ALA A 8 5.21 10.90 9.35
CA ALA A 8 5.02 12.26 8.83
C ALA A 8 3.53 12.59 8.63
N GLY A 9 2.74 11.61 8.20
CA GLY A 9 1.30 11.75 8.05
C GLY A 9 0.64 10.46 7.58
N VAL A 10 -0.69 10.45 7.60
CA VAL A 10 -1.55 9.35 7.13
C VAL A 10 -2.51 9.89 6.08
N ILE A 11 -2.56 9.26 4.92
CA ILE A 11 -3.49 9.60 3.84
C ILE A 11 -4.42 8.42 3.58
N SER A 12 -5.71 8.69 3.47
CA SER A 12 -6.70 7.70 3.05
C SER A 12 -7.56 8.26 1.90
N ASN A 13 -8.02 7.37 1.02
CA ASN A 13 -9.03 7.71 0.01
C ASN A 13 -10.48 7.55 0.51
N ASN A 14 -10.65 7.13 1.76
CA ASN A 14 -11.93 6.98 2.43
C ASN A 14 -11.95 7.87 3.69
N GLN A 15 -12.88 8.82 3.74
CA GLN A 15 -13.01 9.74 4.86
C GLN A 15 -13.35 9.04 6.18
N ASN A 16 -14.02 7.89 6.11
CA ASN A 16 -14.41 7.10 7.27
C ASN A 16 -13.38 6.00 7.62
N ALA A 17 -12.17 6.08 7.07
CA ALA A 17 -11.13 5.11 7.38
C ALA A 17 -10.66 5.28 8.83
N TYR A 18 -10.73 4.21 9.61
CA TYR A 18 -10.28 4.21 11.01
C TYR A 18 -8.80 4.62 11.16
N ALA A 19 -8.00 4.43 10.11
CA ALA A 19 -6.61 4.89 10.08
C ALA A 19 -6.46 6.40 10.27
N LEU A 20 -7.41 7.21 9.79
CA LEU A 20 -7.40 8.67 9.99
C LEU A 20 -7.66 9.00 11.46
N THR A 21 -8.69 8.42 12.07
CA THR A 21 -8.99 8.58 13.50
C THR A 21 -7.80 8.20 14.38
N ARG A 22 -7.17 7.04 14.10
CA ARG A 22 -5.98 6.59 14.84
C ARG A 22 -4.80 7.56 14.69
N ALA A 23 -4.62 8.16 13.53
CA ALA A 23 -3.56 9.15 13.32
C ALA A 23 -3.83 10.40 14.18
N GLU A 24 -5.05 10.93 14.12
CA GLU A 24 -5.48 12.10 14.90
C GLU A 24 -5.34 11.87 16.41
N GLU A 25 -5.80 10.72 16.93
CA GLU A 25 -5.65 10.32 18.34
C GLU A 25 -4.20 10.26 18.81
N ASN A 26 -3.25 10.07 17.88
CA ASN A 26 -1.82 10.03 18.16
C ASN A 26 -1.07 11.33 17.75
N GLY A 27 -1.80 12.40 17.44
CA GLY A 27 -1.21 13.70 17.05
C GLY A 27 -0.46 13.67 15.72
N ILE A 28 -0.82 12.73 14.83
CA ILE A 28 -0.23 12.56 13.50
C ILE A 28 -1.15 13.25 12.48
N ALA A 29 -0.58 14.00 11.55
CA ALA A 29 -1.32 14.63 10.46
C ALA A 29 -2.10 13.57 9.68
N ALA A 30 -3.42 13.79 9.52
CA ALA A 30 -4.31 12.88 8.82
C ALA A 30 -5.09 13.62 7.74
N GLN A 31 -5.17 13.05 6.54
CA GLN A 31 -5.86 13.69 5.42
C GLN A 31 -6.59 12.67 4.56
N CYS A 32 -7.83 13.02 4.16
CA CYS A 32 -8.57 12.27 3.17
C CYS A 32 -8.40 12.89 1.78
N ILE A 33 -7.89 12.11 0.82
CA ILE A 33 -7.78 12.49 -0.59
C ILE A 33 -8.44 11.39 -1.42
N SER A 34 -9.68 11.64 -1.83
CA SER A 34 -10.46 10.67 -2.59
C SER A 34 -10.54 11.07 -4.06
N PRO A 35 -10.42 10.13 -5.01
CA PRO A 35 -10.66 10.42 -6.43
C PRO A 35 -12.02 11.08 -6.72
N LYS A 36 -13.00 10.87 -5.85
CA LYS A 36 -14.35 11.44 -5.97
C LYS A 36 -14.42 12.95 -5.71
N GLN A 37 -13.37 13.55 -5.16
CA GLN A 37 -13.29 14.98 -4.85
C GLN A 37 -12.77 15.82 -6.03
N PHE A 38 -12.38 15.17 -7.12
CA PHE A 38 -11.72 15.80 -8.27
C PHE A 38 -12.51 15.54 -9.55
N SER A 39 -12.39 16.45 -10.52
CA SER A 39 -13.11 16.35 -11.78
C SER A 39 -12.57 15.22 -12.65
N ASP A 40 -11.28 14.95 -12.56
CA ASP A 40 -10.62 13.90 -13.31
C ASP A 40 -9.45 13.25 -12.55
N ARG A 41 -8.88 12.23 -13.17
CA ARG A 41 -7.76 11.47 -12.60
C ARG A 41 -6.47 12.28 -12.50
N THR A 42 -6.26 13.22 -13.39
CA THR A 42 -5.05 14.03 -13.43
C THR A 42 -5.00 14.99 -12.25
N GLU A 43 -6.12 15.64 -11.97
CA GLU A 43 -6.23 16.51 -10.78
C GLU A 43 -6.03 15.73 -9.47
N PHE A 44 -6.66 14.55 -9.36
CA PHE A 44 -6.45 13.68 -8.21
C PHE A 44 -4.97 13.29 -8.05
N ASN A 45 -4.33 12.86 -9.14
CA ASN A 45 -2.93 12.44 -9.13
C ASN A 45 -2.01 13.56 -8.67
N ARG A 46 -2.26 14.79 -9.16
CA ARG A 46 -1.51 15.99 -8.78
C ARG A 46 -1.70 16.30 -7.31
N ALA A 47 -2.95 16.38 -6.84
CA ALA A 47 -3.26 16.67 -5.45
C ALA A 47 -2.65 15.64 -4.48
N LEU A 48 -2.70 14.36 -4.83
CA LEU A 48 -2.07 13.31 -4.04
C LEU A 48 -0.55 13.50 -3.96
N LEU A 49 0.09 13.81 -5.08
CA LEU A 49 1.54 14.05 -5.13
C LEU A 49 1.92 15.29 -4.31
N ASP A 50 1.19 16.40 -4.46
CA ASP A 50 1.46 17.65 -3.76
C ASP A 50 1.37 17.48 -2.24
N VAL A 51 0.38 16.72 -1.75
CA VAL A 51 0.22 16.44 -0.31
C VAL A 51 1.34 15.54 0.20
N VAL A 52 1.73 14.51 -0.56
CA VAL A 52 2.85 13.65 -0.18
C VAL A 52 4.16 14.44 -0.18
N ASP A 53 4.37 15.31 -1.16
CA ASP A 53 5.55 16.16 -1.25
C ASP A 53 5.67 17.12 -0.06
N ALA A 54 4.57 17.71 0.36
CA ALA A 54 4.54 18.60 1.53
C ALA A 54 4.89 17.88 2.86
N MET A 55 4.74 16.57 2.91
CA MET A 55 5.13 15.75 4.08
C MET A 55 6.61 15.36 4.07
N GLU A 56 7.30 15.52 2.94
CA GLU A 56 8.73 15.18 2.74
C GLU A 56 9.11 13.77 3.27
N PRO A 57 8.40 12.69 2.88
CA PRO A 57 8.65 11.37 3.44
C PRO A 57 9.93 10.75 2.89
N ASP A 58 10.72 10.10 3.76
CA ASP A 58 11.81 9.23 3.33
C ASP A 58 11.30 7.90 2.77
N LEU A 59 10.15 7.41 3.30
CA LEU A 59 9.52 6.16 2.90
C LEU A 59 8.00 6.31 2.89
N ILE A 60 7.36 5.80 1.85
CA ILE A 60 5.92 5.71 1.72
C ILE A 60 5.49 4.25 1.88
N VAL A 61 4.55 4.00 2.78
CA VAL A 61 4.01 2.66 3.04
C VAL A 61 2.56 2.59 2.58
N LEU A 62 2.28 1.73 1.61
CA LEU A 62 0.92 1.43 1.18
C LEU A 62 0.39 0.25 2.01
N ALA A 63 -0.66 0.51 2.78
CA ALA A 63 -1.32 -0.49 3.61
C ALA A 63 -2.82 -0.50 3.29
N GLY A 64 -3.25 -1.36 2.39
CA GLY A 64 -4.64 -1.41 1.92
C GLY A 64 -5.07 -0.20 1.08
N PHE A 65 -4.14 0.54 0.51
CA PHE A 65 -4.43 1.63 -0.40
C PHE A 65 -4.70 1.07 -1.80
N LEU A 66 -5.98 1.03 -2.20
CA LEU A 66 -6.44 0.36 -3.42
C LEU A 66 -6.45 1.26 -4.66
N VAL A 67 -6.19 2.54 -4.48
CA VAL A 67 -6.08 3.48 -5.61
C VAL A 67 -4.73 3.32 -6.29
N VAL A 68 -4.73 3.27 -7.60
CA VAL A 68 -3.48 3.15 -8.39
C VAL A 68 -2.60 4.38 -8.13
N ILE A 69 -1.36 4.17 -7.75
CA ILE A 69 -0.38 5.23 -7.52
C ILE A 69 0.00 5.88 -8.85
N PRO A 70 0.08 7.23 -8.92
CA PRO A 70 0.48 7.94 -10.13
C PRO A 70 1.89 7.56 -10.59
N PRO A 71 2.12 7.39 -11.91
CA PRO A 71 3.45 7.09 -12.43
C PRO A 71 4.51 8.15 -12.05
N GLU A 72 4.11 9.43 -11.98
CA GLU A 72 4.97 10.54 -11.54
C GLU A 72 5.44 10.33 -10.10
N MET A 73 4.54 9.91 -9.21
CA MET A 73 4.85 9.64 -7.81
C MET A 73 5.82 8.46 -7.69
N ILE A 74 5.64 7.41 -8.50
CA ILE A 74 6.53 6.25 -8.49
C ILE A 74 7.93 6.65 -8.96
N ARG A 75 8.06 7.47 -10.01
CA ARG A 75 9.36 7.97 -10.48
C ARG A 75 10.04 8.87 -9.44
N LYS A 76 9.29 9.77 -8.81
CA LYS A 76 9.83 10.69 -7.80
C LYS A 76 10.30 9.98 -6.54
N TYR A 77 9.57 8.97 -6.13
CA TYR A 77 9.83 8.18 -4.93
C TYR A 77 10.33 6.77 -5.26
N GLU A 78 11.13 6.65 -6.33
CA GLU A 78 11.71 5.37 -6.74
C GLU A 78 12.48 4.72 -5.58
N HIS A 79 12.23 3.42 -5.36
CA HIS A 79 12.75 2.64 -4.23
C HIS A 79 12.37 3.17 -2.83
N ARG A 80 11.40 4.08 -2.74
CA ARG A 80 10.88 4.64 -1.49
C ARG A 80 9.38 4.42 -1.28
N ILE A 81 8.74 3.61 -2.11
CA ILE A 81 7.35 3.19 -1.94
C ILE A 81 7.32 1.69 -1.74
N ILE A 82 6.81 1.24 -0.61
CA ILE A 82 6.58 -0.18 -0.33
C ILE A 82 5.08 -0.45 -0.18
N ASN A 83 4.66 -1.66 -0.53
CA ASN A 83 3.28 -2.11 -0.36
C ASN A 83 3.26 -3.41 0.43
N ILE A 84 2.25 -3.55 1.29
CA ILE A 84 1.97 -4.78 2.01
C ILE A 84 0.83 -5.50 1.28
N HIS A 85 1.12 -6.69 0.76
CA HIS A 85 0.14 -7.55 0.12
C HIS A 85 -0.17 -8.77 1.02
N PRO A 86 -1.45 -9.11 1.28
CA PRO A 86 -1.81 -10.12 2.26
C PRO A 86 -1.70 -11.56 1.74
N SER A 87 -0.66 -11.87 0.95
CA SER A 87 -0.32 -13.22 0.52
C SER A 87 1.18 -13.42 0.37
N LEU A 88 1.60 -14.67 0.25
CA LEU A 88 2.95 -15.02 -0.17
C LEU A 88 3.02 -14.96 -1.70
N ILE A 89 3.40 -13.80 -2.26
CA ILE A 89 3.54 -13.62 -3.71
C ILE A 89 4.54 -14.64 -4.27
N PRO A 90 4.26 -15.28 -5.43
CA PRO A 90 3.27 -14.93 -6.46
C PRO A 90 1.87 -15.53 -6.26
N SER A 91 1.58 -16.21 -5.17
CA SER A 91 0.26 -16.77 -4.92
C SER A 91 -0.74 -15.69 -4.56
N PHE A 92 -1.99 -15.83 -5.04
CA PHE A 92 -3.12 -14.94 -4.70
C PHE A 92 -2.81 -13.45 -4.84
N CYS A 93 -2.16 -13.07 -5.95
CA CYS A 93 -1.86 -11.69 -6.29
C CYS A 93 -2.36 -11.34 -7.71
N GLY A 94 -2.33 -10.04 -8.04
CA GLY A 94 -2.82 -9.52 -9.32
C GLY A 94 -4.26 -9.02 -9.24
N THR A 95 -4.90 -8.88 -10.41
CA THR A 95 -6.23 -8.29 -10.53
C THR A 95 -7.27 -9.08 -9.74
N GLY A 96 -8.01 -8.39 -8.88
CA GLY A 96 -9.07 -9.00 -8.06
C GLY A 96 -8.61 -9.52 -6.70
N TYR A 97 -7.32 -9.66 -6.45
CA TYR A 97 -6.76 -10.12 -5.18
C TYR A 97 -6.42 -8.94 -4.27
N TYR A 98 -7.33 -8.56 -3.38
CA TYR A 98 -7.12 -7.52 -2.37
C TYR A 98 -8.00 -7.78 -1.14
N GLY A 99 -7.54 -7.31 0.02
CA GLY A 99 -8.27 -7.43 1.29
C GLY A 99 -8.70 -8.87 1.59
N LEU A 100 -9.94 -9.05 2.03
CA LEU A 100 -10.50 -10.34 2.40
C LEU A 100 -10.55 -11.37 1.26
N LYS A 101 -10.67 -10.92 0.00
CA LYS A 101 -10.70 -11.81 -1.18
C LYS A 101 -9.46 -12.69 -1.30
N VAL A 102 -8.32 -12.21 -0.84
CA VAL A 102 -7.08 -12.99 -0.81
C VAL A 102 -7.21 -14.17 0.15
N HIS A 103 -7.74 -13.92 1.35
CA HIS A 103 -7.91 -14.95 2.38
C HIS A 103 -8.98 -15.95 1.99
N GLU A 104 -10.10 -15.50 1.44
CA GLU A 104 -11.17 -16.35 0.91
C GLU A 104 -10.64 -17.29 -0.19
N ALA A 105 -9.86 -16.77 -1.13
CA ALA A 105 -9.26 -17.57 -2.19
C ALA A 105 -8.24 -18.59 -1.64
N ALA A 106 -7.45 -18.21 -0.64
CA ALA A 106 -6.52 -19.10 0.01
C ALA A 106 -7.23 -20.27 0.72
N LEU A 107 -8.32 -19.95 1.44
CA LEU A 107 -9.16 -20.95 2.10
C LEU A 107 -9.83 -21.89 1.08
N ALA A 108 -10.43 -21.33 0.02
CA ALA A 108 -11.07 -22.10 -1.04
C ALA A 108 -10.10 -23.08 -1.75
N ARG A 109 -8.82 -22.70 -1.84
CA ARG A 109 -7.75 -23.58 -2.40
C ARG A 109 -7.22 -24.58 -1.39
N GLY A 110 -7.59 -24.49 -0.12
CA GLY A 110 -7.12 -25.39 0.93
C GLY A 110 -5.63 -25.30 1.23
N VAL A 111 -5.01 -24.15 0.98
CA VAL A 111 -3.59 -23.94 1.31
C VAL A 111 -3.38 -23.97 2.82
N LYS A 112 -2.26 -24.53 3.26
CA LYS A 112 -1.95 -24.73 4.68
C LYS A 112 -1.08 -23.62 5.26
N VAL A 113 -0.42 -22.86 4.41
CA VAL A 113 0.47 -21.77 4.81
C VAL A 113 0.07 -20.51 4.06
N VAL A 114 -0.21 -19.45 4.81
CA VAL A 114 -0.50 -18.11 4.32
C VAL A 114 0.45 -17.11 4.97
N GLY A 115 0.53 -15.91 4.41
CA GLY A 115 1.40 -14.86 4.95
C GLY A 115 1.17 -13.55 4.23
N ALA A 116 2.10 -12.61 4.42
CA ALA A 116 2.10 -11.33 3.74
C ALA A 116 3.46 -11.08 3.08
N THR A 117 3.45 -10.31 2.00
CA THR A 117 4.64 -9.87 1.29
C THR A 117 4.75 -8.37 1.34
N VAL A 118 5.91 -7.87 1.76
CA VAL A 118 6.27 -6.46 1.58
C VAL A 118 7.14 -6.36 0.34
N HIS A 119 6.77 -5.49 -0.59
CA HIS A 119 7.52 -5.31 -1.85
C HIS A 119 7.58 -3.84 -2.24
N PHE A 120 8.60 -3.47 -2.99
CA PHE A 120 8.67 -2.15 -3.60
C PHE A 120 7.63 -2.01 -4.71
N VAL A 121 7.07 -0.80 -4.83
CA VAL A 121 6.20 -0.43 -5.95
C VAL A 121 7.07 0.11 -7.08
N SER A 122 6.90 -0.42 -8.28
CA SER A 122 7.62 0.01 -9.49
C SER A 122 6.65 0.32 -10.62
N ALA A 123 7.09 1.15 -11.57
CA ALA A 123 6.29 1.50 -12.75
C ALA A 123 6.01 0.29 -13.66
N GLU A 124 6.90 -0.69 -13.68
CA GLU A 124 6.73 -1.93 -14.46
C GLU A 124 5.52 -2.76 -14.00
N LEU A 125 5.16 -2.68 -12.71
CA LEU A 125 3.98 -3.34 -12.15
C LEU A 125 2.66 -2.72 -12.60
N ILE A 126 2.66 -1.43 -12.91
CA ILE A 126 1.45 -0.72 -13.34
C ILE A 126 1.09 -1.05 -14.77
N GLN A 127 2.08 -1.32 -15.61
CA GLN A 127 1.86 -1.67 -17.03
C GLN A 127 1.42 -3.12 -17.21
N ASP A 128 1.75 -4.00 -16.30
CA ASP A 128 1.45 -5.43 -16.41
C ASP A 128 0.37 -5.86 -15.41
N ARG A 129 -0.88 -5.48 -15.69
CA ARG A 129 -2.07 -5.98 -14.97
C ARG A 129 -2.24 -7.51 -15.03
N SER A 130 -1.42 -8.19 -15.83
CA SER A 130 -1.55 -9.62 -16.11
C SER A 130 -0.37 -10.48 -15.65
N SER A 131 0.78 -9.91 -15.24
CA SER A 131 1.95 -10.73 -14.93
C SER A 131 2.53 -10.50 -13.54
N CYS A 132 1.99 -11.22 -12.56
CA CYS A 132 2.75 -11.61 -11.38
C CYS A 132 3.99 -12.47 -11.71
N ARG A 133 4.43 -12.55 -12.97
CA ARG A 133 5.42 -13.53 -13.46
C ARG A 133 6.81 -12.97 -13.75
N LYS A 134 7.10 -11.69 -13.52
CA LYS A 134 8.46 -11.20 -13.72
C LYS A 134 9.25 -11.19 -12.42
N ARG A 135 10.33 -11.92 -12.49
CA ARG A 135 11.41 -12.21 -11.54
C ARG A 135 11.69 -11.04 -10.57
N TRP A 136 11.16 -11.16 -9.36
CA TRP A 136 11.45 -10.26 -8.25
C TRP A 136 12.74 -10.72 -7.54
N LYS A 137 13.70 -9.83 -7.32
CA LYS A 137 14.72 -10.06 -6.30
C LYS A 137 14.08 -9.75 -4.95
N TYR A 138 13.55 -10.77 -4.30
CA TYR A 138 12.96 -10.64 -2.97
C TYR A 138 14.03 -10.60 -1.89
N ARG A 139 13.94 -9.61 -1.01
CA ARG A 139 14.43 -9.75 0.34
C ARG A 139 13.21 -10.07 1.21
N MET A 140 13.03 -11.34 1.51
CA MET A 140 11.97 -11.81 2.40
C MET A 140 12.37 -11.43 3.83
N GLU A 141 11.83 -10.33 4.35
CA GLU A 141 11.72 -10.14 5.79
C GLU A 141 10.33 -10.61 6.22
N ILE A 142 10.28 -11.78 6.81
CA ILE A 142 9.05 -12.34 7.40
C ILE A 142 8.78 -11.54 8.66
N LEU A 143 7.85 -10.62 8.61
CA LEU A 143 7.32 -9.91 9.78
C LEU A 143 6.43 -10.88 10.60
N ARG A 144 7.04 -11.81 11.36
CA ARG A 144 6.35 -12.71 12.31
C ARG A 144 5.63 -11.99 13.45
N ARG A 145 5.78 -10.66 13.59
CA ARG A 145 5.27 -9.90 14.73
C ARG A 145 3.90 -9.23 14.53
N TYR A 146 3.33 -9.28 13.33
CA TYR A 146 2.05 -8.58 13.07
C TYR A 146 0.80 -9.45 13.14
N PHE A 147 0.93 -10.75 13.37
CA PHE A 147 -0.20 -11.68 13.40
C PHE A 147 -0.39 -12.38 14.77
N SER A 148 0.25 -11.92 15.83
CA SER A 148 0.05 -12.50 17.18
C SER A 148 -1.07 -11.85 17.98
N ASP A 149 -1.67 -10.75 17.49
CA ASP A 149 -2.67 -9.98 18.24
C ASP A 149 -3.93 -9.65 17.40
N VAL A 150 -4.36 -10.59 16.52
CA VAL A 150 -5.67 -10.52 15.86
C VAL A 150 -6.45 -11.79 16.15
#